data_26a48d59e5c5aa5b67b9dcb6d7d34c9b
#
_entry.id   26a48d59e5c5aa5b67b9dcb6d7d34c9b
#
_cell.length_a   1.000
_cell.length_b   1.000
_cell.length_c   1.000
_cell.angle_alpha   90.00
_cell.angle_beta   90.00
_cell.angle_gamma   90.00
#
_symmetry.space_group_name_H-M   'P 1'
#
loop_
_entity.id
_entity.type
_entity.pdbx_description
1 polymer ?
#
loop_
_entity_poly.entity_id
_entity_poly.type
_entity_poly.pdbx_seq_one_letter_code
_entity_poly.pdbx_strand_id
1 'polypeptide(L)'
;VNTLATEVTDNMDRYELGIAVQKVYDFIWEEFCDWYIEMVKPRLYSETDETKGAALWTLKTVLGNALKLLHPFMPFITEEIYCTLNPDEDSIMIAAWPKETEDFAYAEDEAAVEMMKEAVRSIRGVRTSMNVPPSKKASVFVVTEDAAVQETFKNGAVFFGTLAGASEVHVQADKAGIADDAVSAVIPQATIYIPFAELVDLEKEIARLTKEEERLTKEIARSNGMLGNPNFINKAPEAKVQEEKEKLAGYEQMMAQVKERLAQMK
;
A
#
# COMPACT_ATOMS: atom_id res chain seq x y z
N VAL A 1 1.05 -19.17 8.10
CA VAL A 1 1.81 -20.40 7.77
C VAL A 1 1.09 -21.67 8.19
N ASN A 2 0.28 -21.60 9.24
CA ASN A 2 -0.44 -22.76 9.78
C ASN A 2 -1.35 -23.42 8.72
N THR A 3 -2.34 -22.69 8.24
CA THR A 3 -3.24 -23.13 7.16
C THR A 3 -2.50 -23.44 5.84
N LEU A 4 -1.45 -22.66 5.54
CA LEU A 4 -0.62 -22.88 4.36
C LEU A 4 -0.02 -24.28 4.33
N ALA A 5 0.38 -24.84 5.48
CA ALA A 5 0.94 -26.18 5.55
C ALA A 5 -0.04 -27.25 5.03
N THR A 6 -1.31 -27.15 5.43
CA THR A 6 -2.38 -28.05 4.93
C THR A 6 -2.63 -27.85 3.43
N GLU A 7 -2.79 -26.60 2.99
CA GLU A 7 -3.08 -26.28 1.59
C GLU A 7 -1.96 -26.73 0.63
N VAL A 8 -0.70 -26.51 1.02
CA VAL A 8 0.46 -26.95 0.21
C VAL A 8 0.52 -28.47 0.16
N THR A 9 0.32 -29.15 1.30
CA THR A 9 0.32 -30.62 1.35
C THR A 9 -0.77 -31.18 0.45
N ASP A 10 -2.00 -30.68 0.54
CA ASP A 10 -3.13 -31.10 -0.29
C ASP A 10 -2.87 -30.93 -1.79
N ASN A 11 -2.26 -29.79 -2.20
CA ASN A 11 -1.91 -29.56 -3.58
C ASN A 11 -0.79 -30.50 -4.06
N MET A 12 0.21 -30.78 -3.21
CA MET A 12 1.27 -31.73 -3.54
C MET A 12 0.73 -33.14 -3.69
N ASP A 13 -0.18 -33.60 -2.83
CA ASP A 13 -0.82 -34.91 -2.90
C ASP A 13 -1.67 -35.10 -4.17
N ARG A 14 -2.21 -33.97 -4.70
CA ARG A 14 -2.93 -33.95 -5.99
C ARG A 14 -2.02 -33.74 -7.19
N TYR A 15 -0.72 -33.69 -7.01
CA TYR A 15 0.27 -33.36 -8.07
C TYR A 15 0.08 -31.95 -8.68
N GLU A 16 -0.54 -31.04 -7.98
CA GLU A 16 -0.75 -29.64 -8.38
C GLU A 16 0.47 -28.78 -7.95
N LEU A 17 1.67 -29.18 -8.37
CA LEU A 17 2.93 -28.62 -7.88
C LEU A 17 3.09 -27.13 -8.16
N GLY A 18 2.58 -26.66 -9.31
CA GLY A 18 2.58 -25.25 -9.67
C GLY A 18 1.76 -24.38 -8.71
N ILE A 19 0.60 -24.91 -8.24
CA ILE A 19 -0.24 -24.22 -7.25
C ILE A 19 0.42 -24.25 -5.87
N ALA A 20 1.00 -25.39 -5.48
CA ALA A 20 1.69 -25.52 -4.21
C ALA A 20 2.83 -24.49 -4.07
N VAL A 21 3.74 -24.42 -5.06
CA VAL A 21 4.86 -23.48 -5.01
C VAL A 21 4.41 -22.02 -5.07
N GLN A 22 3.35 -21.70 -5.85
CA GLN A 22 2.81 -20.35 -5.90
C GLN A 22 2.26 -19.89 -4.54
N LYS A 23 1.54 -20.76 -3.81
CA LYS A 23 1.04 -20.44 -2.47
C LYS A 23 2.19 -20.16 -1.48
N VAL A 24 3.28 -20.92 -1.54
CA VAL A 24 4.45 -20.68 -0.69
C VAL A 24 5.12 -19.35 -1.06
N TYR A 25 5.24 -19.06 -2.37
CA TYR A 25 5.79 -17.80 -2.86
C TYR A 25 4.96 -16.59 -2.39
N ASP A 26 3.64 -16.63 -2.60
CA ASP A 26 2.75 -15.55 -2.20
C ASP A 26 2.81 -15.31 -0.68
N PHE A 27 2.80 -16.39 0.11
CA PHE A 27 2.95 -16.28 1.57
C PHE A 27 4.27 -15.63 1.98
N ILE A 28 5.40 -16.09 1.42
CA ILE A 28 6.73 -15.56 1.79
C ILE A 28 6.82 -14.09 1.39
N TRP A 29 6.39 -13.75 0.20
CA TRP A 29 6.57 -12.40 -0.34
C TRP A 29 5.55 -11.43 0.20
N GLU A 30 4.25 -11.73 0.03
CA GLU A 30 3.18 -10.80 0.33
C GLU A 30 2.85 -10.73 1.83
N GLU A 31 2.83 -11.87 2.54
CA GLU A 31 2.44 -11.90 3.95
C GLU A 31 3.63 -11.75 4.90
N PHE A 32 4.67 -12.54 4.69
CA PHE A 32 5.80 -12.56 5.62
C PHE A 32 6.73 -11.36 5.41
N CYS A 33 7.19 -11.10 4.16
CA CYS A 33 8.14 -10.02 3.89
C CYS A 33 7.47 -8.64 3.90
N ASP A 34 6.37 -8.46 3.16
CA ASP A 34 5.77 -7.14 3.00
C ASP A 34 5.02 -6.64 4.23
N TRP A 35 4.47 -7.56 5.03
CA TRP A 35 3.71 -7.19 6.22
C TRP A 35 4.42 -7.56 7.51
N TYR A 36 4.61 -8.85 7.79
CA TYR A 36 5.04 -9.25 9.12
C TYR A 36 6.42 -8.70 9.49
N ILE A 37 7.39 -8.81 8.60
CA ILE A 37 8.75 -8.27 8.85
C ILE A 37 8.68 -6.76 9.10
N GLU A 38 7.92 -6.01 8.28
CA GLU A 38 7.79 -4.56 8.45
C GLU A 38 7.10 -4.18 9.77
N MET A 39 6.10 -4.94 10.19
CA MET A 39 5.39 -4.72 11.45
C MET A 39 6.27 -4.97 12.68
N VAL A 40 7.17 -5.94 12.63
CA VAL A 40 8.00 -6.29 13.80
C VAL A 40 9.32 -5.52 13.87
N LYS A 41 9.75 -4.85 12.79
CA LYS A 41 10.99 -4.04 12.77
C LYS A 41 11.15 -3.09 13.98
N PRO A 42 10.14 -2.29 14.37
CA PRO A 42 10.28 -1.42 15.54
C PRO A 42 10.64 -2.17 16.82
N ARG A 43 10.05 -3.36 17.02
CA ARG A 43 10.32 -4.23 18.18
C ARG A 43 11.75 -4.79 18.13
N LEU A 44 12.22 -5.18 16.94
CA LEU A 44 13.54 -5.78 16.76
C LEU A 44 14.67 -4.78 16.98
N TYR A 45 14.47 -3.53 16.57
CA TYR A 45 15.46 -2.45 16.72
C TYR A 45 15.41 -1.77 18.08
N SER A 46 14.36 -1.99 18.87
CA SER A 46 14.29 -1.49 20.24
C SER A 46 15.22 -2.29 21.16
N GLU A 47 15.95 -1.58 22.02
CA GLU A 47 16.77 -2.20 23.07
C GLU A 47 15.97 -2.53 24.33
N THR A 48 14.81 -1.90 24.48
CA THR A 48 13.98 -1.97 25.69
C THR A 48 12.65 -2.72 25.49
N ASP A 49 12.35 -3.21 24.29
CA ASP A 49 11.10 -3.91 24.01
C ASP A 49 11.17 -5.35 24.57
N GLU A 50 10.42 -5.60 25.63
CA GLU A 50 10.35 -6.91 26.30
C GLU A 50 9.75 -8.00 25.38
N THR A 51 9.03 -7.62 24.33
CA THR A 51 8.41 -8.55 23.39
C THR A 51 9.32 -8.96 22.21
N LYS A 52 10.54 -8.41 22.16
CA LYS A 52 11.55 -8.71 21.12
C LYS A 52 11.85 -10.20 20.99
N GLY A 53 11.96 -10.91 22.13
CA GLY A 53 12.19 -12.36 22.14
C GLY A 53 11.08 -13.15 21.46
N ALA A 54 9.82 -12.78 21.72
CA ALA A 54 8.66 -13.39 21.06
C ALA A 54 8.64 -13.10 19.56
N ALA A 55 8.96 -11.86 19.14
CA ALA A 55 9.04 -11.49 17.74
C ALA A 55 10.12 -12.30 16.98
N LEU A 56 11.31 -12.47 17.57
CA LEU A 56 12.39 -13.28 17.00
C LEU A 56 12.02 -14.76 16.90
N TRP A 57 11.39 -15.30 17.94
CA TRP A 57 10.90 -16.68 17.93
C TRP A 57 9.88 -16.90 16.82
N THR A 58 8.91 -15.99 16.67
CA THR A 58 7.89 -16.06 15.62
C THR A 58 8.52 -15.97 14.24
N LEU A 59 9.44 -15.00 14.02
CA LEU A 59 10.18 -14.89 12.75
C LEU A 59 10.90 -16.19 12.39
N LYS A 60 11.66 -16.74 13.33
CA LYS A 60 12.41 -17.99 13.13
C LYS A 60 11.47 -19.16 12.83
N THR A 61 10.41 -19.32 13.61
CA THR A 61 9.44 -20.42 13.47
C THR A 61 8.69 -20.34 12.13
N VAL A 62 8.18 -19.16 11.77
CA VAL A 62 7.43 -18.96 10.54
C VAL A 62 8.33 -19.15 9.32
N LEU A 63 9.51 -18.53 9.33
CA LEU A 63 10.48 -18.70 8.24
C LEU A 63 10.93 -20.15 8.10
N GLY A 64 11.27 -20.82 9.21
CA GLY A 64 11.66 -22.22 9.20
C GLY A 64 10.60 -23.13 8.59
N ASN A 65 9.33 -22.93 8.94
CA ASN A 65 8.22 -23.70 8.35
C ASN A 65 8.01 -23.36 6.86
N ALA A 66 8.12 -22.09 6.48
CA ALA A 66 8.03 -21.69 5.08
C ALA A 66 9.16 -22.29 4.23
N LEU A 67 10.39 -22.33 4.78
CA LEU A 67 11.53 -22.98 4.12
C LEU A 67 11.30 -24.48 3.92
N LYS A 68 10.72 -25.17 4.91
CA LYS A 68 10.37 -26.60 4.78
C LYS A 68 9.36 -26.83 3.67
N LEU A 69 8.32 -26.00 3.57
CA LEU A 69 7.33 -26.08 2.49
C LEU A 69 7.92 -25.75 1.11
N LEU A 70 8.91 -24.85 1.06
CA LEU A 70 9.60 -24.48 -0.18
C LEU A 70 10.67 -25.49 -0.62
N HIS A 71 11.23 -26.25 0.32
CA HIS A 71 12.40 -27.11 0.10
C HIS A 71 12.25 -28.07 -1.09
N PRO A 72 11.10 -28.76 -1.33
CA PRO A 72 10.94 -29.64 -2.48
C PRO A 72 11.14 -28.97 -3.83
N PHE A 73 10.97 -27.65 -3.89
CA PHE A 73 11.07 -26.83 -5.12
C PHE A 73 12.43 -26.13 -5.25
N MET A 74 13.03 -25.74 -4.13
CA MET A 74 14.29 -24.98 -4.08
C MET A 74 15.26 -25.53 -3.02
N PRO A 75 15.78 -26.77 -3.21
CA PRO A 75 16.48 -27.51 -2.15
C PRO A 75 17.76 -26.82 -1.65
N PHE A 76 18.54 -26.21 -2.52
CA PHE A 76 19.87 -25.70 -2.14
C PHE A 76 19.79 -24.45 -1.26
N ILE A 77 19.01 -23.45 -1.67
CA ILE A 77 18.92 -22.20 -0.90
C ILE A 77 18.17 -22.38 0.41
N THR A 78 17.15 -23.25 0.43
CA THR A 78 16.39 -23.52 1.65
C THR A 78 17.20 -24.28 2.68
N GLU A 79 18.05 -25.21 2.25
CA GLU A 79 19.02 -25.90 3.11
C GLU A 79 19.97 -24.91 3.76
N GLU A 80 20.62 -24.06 2.96
CA GLU A 80 21.61 -23.09 3.45
C GLU A 80 21.02 -22.14 4.50
N ILE A 81 19.84 -21.58 4.21
CA ILE A 81 19.16 -20.67 5.13
C ILE A 81 18.71 -21.41 6.39
N TYR A 82 18.13 -22.60 6.23
CA TYR A 82 17.61 -23.38 7.36
C TYR A 82 18.70 -23.78 8.34
N CYS A 83 19.82 -24.33 7.85
CA CYS A 83 20.96 -24.71 8.69
C CYS A 83 21.62 -23.49 9.35
N THR A 84 21.64 -22.35 8.69
CA THR A 84 22.10 -21.09 9.30
C THR A 84 21.21 -20.65 10.47
N LEU A 85 19.89 -20.83 10.34
CA LEU A 85 18.93 -20.51 11.41
C LEU A 85 18.92 -21.55 12.55
N ASN A 86 19.25 -22.79 12.24
CA ASN A 86 19.21 -23.93 13.15
C ASN A 86 20.56 -24.68 13.15
N PRO A 87 21.62 -24.09 13.73
CA PRO A 87 22.98 -24.66 13.65
C PRO A 87 23.13 -26.01 14.37
N ASP A 88 22.16 -26.38 15.19
CA ASP A 88 22.16 -27.68 15.92
C ASP A 88 21.41 -28.78 15.13
N GLU A 89 20.84 -28.46 13.95
CA GLU A 89 20.17 -29.44 13.09
C GLU A 89 21.04 -29.81 11.88
N ASP A 90 21.09 -31.08 11.52
CA ASP A 90 21.97 -31.57 10.45
C ASP A 90 21.50 -31.15 9.05
N SER A 91 20.20 -31.14 8.78
CA SER A 91 19.63 -30.82 7.46
C SER A 91 18.13 -30.59 7.54
N ILE A 92 17.61 -29.70 6.69
CA ILE A 92 16.17 -29.49 6.50
C ILE A 92 15.49 -30.77 5.95
N MET A 93 16.21 -31.61 5.22
CA MET A 93 15.68 -32.85 4.61
C MET A 93 15.15 -33.85 5.62
N ILE A 94 15.72 -33.87 6.81
CA ILE A 94 15.30 -34.77 7.91
C ILE A 94 14.36 -34.08 8.91
N ALA A 95 14.12 -32.78 8.73
CA ALA A 95 13.21 -32.02 9.58
C ALA A 95 11.76 -32.48 9.36
N ALA A 96 10.94 -32.41 10.42
CA ALA A 96 9.54 -32.76 10.32
C ALA A 96 8.79 -31.78 9.39
N TRP A 97 7.96 -32.34 8.49
CA TRP A 97 7.09 -31.57 7.63
C TRP A 97 6.09 -30.74 8.46
N PRO A 98 5.87 -29.46 8.12
CA PRO A 98 4.94 -28.62 8.87
C PRO A 98 3.52 -29.18 8.83
N LYS A 99 2.84 -29.11 9.96
CA LYS A 99 1.44 -29.51 10.08
C LYS A 99 0.66 -28.40 10.75
N GLU A 100 -0.57 -28.25 10.33
CA GLU A 100 -1.53 -27.37 10.99
C GLU A 100 -1.81 -27.85 12.43
N THR A 101 -1.90 -26.91 13.34
CA THR A 101 -2.22 -27.17 14.75
C THR A 101 -3.17 -26.08 15.28
N GLU A 102 -4.09 -26.47 16.14
CA GLU A 102 -5.01 -25.54 16.80
C GLU A 102 -4.28 -24.58 17.76
N ASP A 103 -3.11 -24.95 18.25
CA ASP A 103 -2.28 -24.12 19.14
C ASP A 103 -1.83 -22.80 18.49
N PHE A 104 -1.85 -22.73 17.16
CA PHE A 104 -1.50 -21.53 16.39
C PHE A 104 -2.66 -20.96 15.57
N ALA A 105 -3.88 -21.22 15.99
CA ALA A 105 -5.09 -20.66 15.38
C ALA A 105 -5.55 -19.41 16.15
N TYR A 106 -5.23 -18.22 15.63
CA TYR A 106 -5.54 -16.92 16.24
C TYR A 106 -6.52 -16.14 15.35
N ALA A 107 -7.73 -16.66 15.15
CA ALA A 107 -8.68 -16.12 14.18
C ALA A 107 -9.08 -14.66 14.46
N GLU A 108 -9.21 -14.26 15.73
CA GLU A 108 -9.55 -12.89 16.10
C GLU A 108 -8.40 -11.93 15.82
N ASP A 109 -7.17 -12.30 16.16
CA ASP A 109 -5.97 -11.51 15.88
C ASP A 109 -5.71 -11.41 14.37
N GLU A 110 -5.94 -12.48 13.62
CA GLU A 110 -5.83 -12.50 12.16
C GLU A 110 -6.83 -11.52 11.54
N ALA A 111 -8.08 -11.54 11.96
CA ALA A 111 -9.10 -10.60 11.49
C ALA A 111 -8.74 -9.14 11.83
N ALA A 112 -8.19 -8.90 13.03
CA ALA A 112 -7.73 -7.57 13.45
C ALA A 112 -6.56 -7.08 12.57
N VAL A 113 -5.60 -7.94 12.26
CA VAL A 113 -4.46 -7.60 11.39
C VAL A 113 -4.93 -7.35 9.95
N GLU A 114 -5.83 -8.18 9.40
CA GLU A 114 -6.38 -7.95 8.06
C GLU A 114 -7.11 -6.61 7.95
N MET A 115 -7.89 -6.23 8.96
CA MET A 115 -8.53 -4.91 9.03
C MET A 115 -7.49 -3.78 8.99
N MET A 116 -6.41 -3.89 9.75
CA MET A 116 -5.32 -2.90 9.73
C MET A 116 -4.62 -2.86 8.36
N LYS A 117 -4.37 -4.01 7.74
CA LYS A 117 -3.79 -4.08 6.38
C LYS A 117 -4.67 -3.40 5.35
N GLU A 118 -5.99 -3.59 5.42
CA GLU A 118 -6.95 -2.93 4.54
C GLU A 118 -6.92 -1.40 4.71
N ALA A 119 -6.88 -0.93 5.96
CA ALA A 119 -6.73 0.49 6.25
C ALA A 119 -5.42 1.07 5.70
N VAL A 120 -4.31 0.39 5.90
CA VAL A 120 -3.00 0.80 5.35
C VAL A 120 -3.02 0.85 3.83
N ARG A 121 -3.59 -0.18 3.16
CA ARG A 121 -3.74 -0.21 1.68
C ARG A 121 -4.57 0.98 1.20
N SER A 122 -5.66 1.28 1.89
CA SER A 122 -6.55 2.38 1.57
C SER A 122 -5.85 3.74 1.69
N ILE A 123 -5.11 3.97 2.78
CA ILE A 123 -4.29 5.18 2.99
C ILE A 123 -3.21 5.31 1.89
N ARG A 124 -2.51 4.21 1.58
CA ARG A 124 -1.51 4.20 0.50
C ARG A 124 -2.13 4.53 -0.86
N GLY A 125 -3.35 4.04 -1.13
CA GLY A 125 -4.11 4.35 -2.33
C GLY A 125 -4.41 5.85 -2.46
N VAL A 126 -4.90 6.48 -1.39
CA VAL A 126 -5.11 7.94 -1.31
C VAL A 126 -3.80 8.69 -1.56
N ARG A 127 -2.73 8.33 -0.86
CA ARG A 127 -1.42 8.98 -1.00
C ARG A 127 -0.87 8.88 -2.43
N THR A 128 -1.03 7.72 -3.06
CA THR A 128 -0.59 7.48 -4.45
C THR A 128 -1.41 8.31 -5.44
N SER A 129 -2.74 8.33 -5.29
CA SER A 129 -3.61 9.11 -6.18
C SER A 129 -3.35 10.62 -6.12
N MET A 130 -2.85 11.09 -4.98
CA MET A 130 -2.50 12.49 -4.75
C MET A 130 -1.00 12.79 -4.97
N ASN A 131 -0.20 11.81 -5.42
CA ASN A 131 1.25 11.93 -5.61
C ASN A 131 1.99 12.42 -4.35
N VAL A 132 1.58 11.98 -3.16
CA VAL A 132 2.19 12.36 -1.89
C VAL A 132 3.56 11.69 -1.76
N PRO A 133 4.66 12.45 -1.52
CA PRO A 133 5.97 11.86 -1.35
C PRO A 133 6.00 10.87 -0.16
N PRO A 134 6.72 9.74 -0.26
CA PRO A 134 6.81 8.77 0.85
C PRO A 134 7.32 9.35 2.17
N SER A 135 8.20 10.36 2.10
CA SER A 135 8.76 11.03 3.28
C SER A 135 7.78 11.97 4.00
N LYS A 136 6.70 12.39 3.33
CA LYS A 136 5.70 13.28 3.94
C LYS A 136 4.78 12.47 4.83
N LYS A 137 4.72 12.81 6.10
CA LYS A 137 3.80 12.22 7.07
C LYS A 137 2.55 13.06 7.21
N ALA A 138 1.42 12.43 7.57
CA ALA A 138 0.15 13.09 7.79
C ALA A 138 -0.60 12.43 8.94
N SER A 139 -1.41 13.20 9.65
CA SER A 139 -2.32 12.68 10.67
C SER A 139 -3.41 11.82 10.04
N VAL A 140 -3.75 10.72 10.71
CA VAL A 140 -4.78 9.79 10.27
C VAL A 140 -5.88 9.72 11.32
N PHE A 141 -7.11 9.95 10.91
CA PHE A 141 -8.29 9.83 11.75
C PHE A 141 -9.08 8.60 11.33
N VAL A 142 -9.29 7.67 12.25
CA VAL A 142 -10.12 6.49 12.06
C VAL A 142 -11.43 6.73 12.76
N VAL A 143 -12.52 6.77 12.02
CA VAL A 143 -13.86 7.04 12.53
C VAL A 143 -14.71 5.79 12.44
N THR A 144 -15.19 5.30 13.59
CA THR A 144 -16.09 4.15 13.72
C THR A 144 -16.83 4.20 15.05
N GLU A 145 -18.10 3.83 15.05
CA GLU A 145 -18.90 3.74 16.27
C GLU A 145 -18.66 2.42 17.05
N ASP A 146 -18.08 1.42 16.39
CA ASP A 146 -17.79 0.12 16.99
C ASP A 146 -16.59 0.19 17.93
N ALA A 147 -16.83 -0.06 19.22
CA ALA A 147 -15.81 0.01 20.28
C ALA A 147 -14.71 -1.05 20.11
N ALA A 148 -15.02 -2.25 19.59
CA ALA A 148 -14.04 -3.29 19.36
C ALA A 148 -13.10 -2.93 18.19
N VAL A 149 -13.66 -2.34 17.14
CA VAL A 149 -12.89 -1.80 16.02
C VAL A 149 -12.00 -0.63 16.48
N GLN A 150 -12.53 0.28 17.30
CA GLN A 150 -11.72 1.36 17.89
C GLN A 150 -10.52 0.83 18.67
N GLU A 151 -10.73 -0.20 19.49
CA GLU A 151 -9.66 -0.81 20.28
C GLU A 151 -8.60 -1.45 19.40
N THR A 152 -9.02 -2.17 18.36
CA THR A 152 -8.11 -2.74 17.34
C THR A 152 -7.22 -1.67 16.72
N PHE A 153 -7.78 -0.54 16.29
CA PHE A 153 -7.00 0.54 15.68
C PHE A 153 -6.11 1.28 16.69
N LYS A 154 -6.54 1.42 17.94
CA LYS A 154 -5.69 2.00 19.01
C LYS A 154 -4.47 1.12 19.28
N ASN A 155 -4.68 -0.19 19.42
CA ASN A 155 -3.61 -1.16 19.64
C ASN A 155 -2.66 -1.26 18.44
N GLY A 156 -3.18 -1.13 17.22
CA GLY A 156 -2.41 -1.16 15.97
C GLY A 156 -1.84 0.19 15.52
N ALA A 157 -2.05 1.29 16.24
CA ALA A 157 -1.67 2.63 15.81
C ALA A 157 -0.17 2.77 15.43
N VAL A 158 0.70 2.05 16.13
CA VAL A 158 2.15 2.04 15.86
C VAL A 158 2.49 1.59 14.44
N PHE A 159 1.72 0.70 13.84
CA PHE A 159 1.97 0.17 12.50
C PHE A 159 1.69 1.21 11.41
N PHE A 160 0.76 2.12 11.63
CA PHE A 160 0.42 3.16 10.64
C PHE A 160 1.54 4.16 10.42
N GLY A 161 2.37 4.43 11.44
CA GLY A 161 3.54 5.30 11.33
C GLY A 161 4.55 4.79 10.30
N THR A 162 4.82 3.50 10.32
CA THR A 162 5.79 2.84 9.43
C THR A 162 5.15 2.46 8.09
N LEU A 163 3.96 1.87 8.11
CA LEU A 163 3.35 1.26 6.93
C LEU A 163 2.51 2.24 6.10
N ALA A 164 1.91 3.25 6.72
CA ALA A 164 1.03 4.20 6.04
C ALA A 164 1.58 5.64 6.00
N GLY A 165 2.73 5.89 6.63
CA GLY A 165 3.31 7.24 6.73
C GLY A 165 2.47 8.18 7.60
N ALA A 166 1.79 7.63 8.63
CA ALA A 166 1.09 8.44 9.61
C ALA A 166 2.08 9.15 10.54
N SER A 167 1.82 10.43 10.85
CA SER A 167 2.48 11.16 11.94
C SER A 167 1.84 10.81 13.27
N GLU A 168 0.51 10.81 13.30
CA GLU A 168 -0.35 10.49 14.44
C GLU A 168 -1.58 9.70 13.97
N VAL A 169 -2.16 8.90 14.86
CA VAL A 169 -3.39 8.16 14.59
C VAL A 169 -4.41 8.50 15.67
N HIS A 170 -5.53 9.07 15.26
CA HIS A 170 -6.65 9.41 16.12
C HIS A 170 -7.82 8.46 15.85
N VAL A 171 -8.33 7.81 16.87
CA VAL A 171 -9.47 6.89 16.76
C VAL A 171 -10.65 7.45 17.54
N GLN A 172 -11.75 7.69 16.84
CA GLN A 172 -12.93 8.36 17.40
C GLN A 172 -14.24 7.83 16.84
N ALA A 173 -15.36 8.13 17.50
CA ALA A 173 -16.66 7.61 17.13
C ALA A 173 -17.32 8.41 15.98
N ASP A 174 -17.01 9.68 15.85
CA ASP A 174 -17.63 10.59 14.88
C ASP A 174 -16.59 11.47 14.16
N LYS A 175 -17.05 12.33 13.27
CA LYS A 175 -16.20 13.26 12.49
C LYS A 175 -15.84 14.55 13.24
N ALA A 176 -16.07 14.67 14.53
CA ALA A 176 -15.81 15.89 15.28
C ALA A 176 -14.31 16.28 15.21
N GLY A 177 -14.04 17.54 14.92
CA GLY A 177 -12.67 18.08 14.83
C GLY A 177 -11.90 17.72 13.56
N ILE A 178 -12.50 16.97 12.64
CA ILE A 178 -11.90 16.68 11.33
C ILE A 178 -12.34 17.77 10.33
N ALA A 179 -11.39 18.34 9.61
CA ALA A 179 -11.66 19.38 8.62
C ALA A 179 -12.57 18.85 7.50
N ASP A 180 -13.42 19.73 6.96
CA ASP A 180 -14.40 19.34 5.93
C ASP A 180 -13.74 18.95 4.60
N ASP A 181 -12.54 19.46 4.31
CA ASP A 181 -11.72 19.16 3.14
C ASP A 181 -10.86 17.91 3.31
N ALA A 182 -10.94 17.22 4.46
CA ALA A 182 -10.18 16.00 4.69
C ALA A 182 -10.54 14.93 3.66
N VAL A 183 -9.51 14.30 3.08
CA VAL A 183 -9.67 13.20 2.14
C VAL A 183 -10.11 11.97 2.89
N SER A 184 -11.18 11.33 2.42
CA SER A 184 -11.71 10.12 3.05
C SER A 184 -11.36 8.87 2.26
N ALA A 185 -11.12 7.79 2.99
CA ALA A 185 -11.01 6.43 2.48
C ALA A 185 -11.92 5.52 3.30
N VAL A 186 -12.79 4.77 2.63
CA VAL A 186 -13.78 3.93 3.29
C VAL A 186 -13.31 2.48 3.28
N ILE A 187 -13.33 1.85 4.45
CA ILE A 187 -13.16 0.41 4.62
C ILE A 187 -14.44 -0.16 5.26
N PRO A 188 -14.69 -1.46 5.22
CA PRO A 188 -15.95 -2.04 5.72
C PRO A 188 -16.28 -1.68 7.16
N GLN A 189 -15.27 -1.53 8.03
CA GLN A 189 -15.45 -1.34 9.46
C GLN A 189 -15.28 0.10 9.93
N ALA A 190 -14.71 0.99 9.10
CA ALA A 190 -14.41 2.37 9.50
C ALA A 190 -14.29 3.30 8.28
N THR A 191 -14.37 4.60 8.54
CA THR A 191 -13.98 5.62 7.57
C THR A 191 -12.70 6.29 8.06
N ILE A 192 -11.72 6.37 7.16
CA ILE A 192 -10.43 6.97 7.44
C ILE A 192 -10.40 8.36 6.82
N TYR A 193 -9.95 9.36 7.58
CA TYR A 193 -9.78 10.72 7.10
C TYR A 193 -8.34 11.16 7.24
N ILE A 194 -7.85 11.89 6.25
CA ILE A 194 -6.50 12.46 6.23
C ILE A 194 -6.63 13.92 5.84
N PRO A 195 -6.15 14.89 6.67
CA PRO A 195 -6.24 16.30 6.36
C PRO A 195 -5.57 16.63 5.02
N PHE A 196 -6.29 17.29 4.12
CA PHE A 196 -5.80 17.62 2.78
C PHE A 196 -4.51 18.45 2.84
N ALA A 197 -4.47 19.45 3.72
CA ALA A 197 -3.31 20.32 3.90
C ALA A 197 -2.02 19.57 4.31
N GLU A 198 -2.15 18.42 4.97
CA GLU A 198 -1.02 17.60 5.35
C GLU A 198 -0.56 16.66 4.22
N LEU A 199 -1.43 16.34 3.26
CA LEU A 199 -1.08 15.51 2.11
C LEU A 199 -0.36 16.30 1.03
N VAL A 200 -0.78 17.53 0.77
CA VAL A 200 -0.27 18.36 -0.32
C VAL A 200 0.62 19.48 0.23
N ASP A 201 1.77 19.69 -0.42
CA ASP A 201 2.56 20.90 -0.22
C ASP A 201 1.89 21.99 -1.08
N LEU A 202 0.97 22.73 -0.46
CA LEU A 202 0.13 23.71 -1.15
C LEU A 202 0.94 24.72 -1.96
N GLU A 203 2.08 25.18 -1.43
CA GLU A 203 2.93 26.14 -2.15
C GLU A 203 3.56 25.53 -3.42
N LYS A 204 4.08 24.30 -3.29
CA LYS A 204 4.66 23.59 -4.44
C LYS A 204 3.61 23.19 -5.46
N GLU A 205 2.44 22.74 -5.01
CA GLU A 205 1.37 22.35 -5.91
C GLU A 205 0.77 23.56 -6.63
N ILE A 206 0.55 24.67 -5.95
CA ILE A 206 0.17 25.95 -6.57
C ILE A 206 1.23 26.38 -7.59
N ALA A 207 2.51 26.33 -7.25
CA ALA A 207 3.59 26.68 -8.18
C ALA A 207 3.62 25.74 -9.41
N ARG A 208 3.37 24.44 -9.22
CA ARG A 208 3.27 23.45 -10.31
C ARG A 208 2.09 23.74 -11.22
N LEU A 209 0.91 23.95 -10.64
CA LEU A 209 -0.31 24.24 -11.38
C LEU A 209 -0.22 25.59 -12.12
N THR A 210 0.41 26.60 -11.51
CA THR A 210 0.65 27.90 -12.17
C THR A 210 1.54 27.76 -13.41
N LYS A 211 2.63 26.96 -13.32
CA LYS A 211 3.47 26.66 -14.47
C LYS A 211 2.70 25.90 -15.56
N GLU A 212 1.85 24.98 -15.18
CA GLU A 212 1.02 24.23 -16.12
C GLU A 212 -0.02 25.14 -16.78
N GLU A 213 -0.61 26.07 -16.06
CA GLU A 213 -1.51 27.11 -16.60
C GLU A 213 -0.77 27.97 -17.64
N GLU A 214 0.44 28.41 -17.33
CA GLU A 214 1.27 29.17 -18.28
C GLU A 214 1.60 28.37 -19.55
N ARG A 215 1.93 27.07 -19.40
CA ARG A 215 2.20 26.17 -20.51
C ARG A 215 0.96 26.02 -21.40
N LEU A 216 -0.17 25.69 -20.80
CA LEU A 216 -1.45 25.52 -21.51
C LEU A 216 -1.89 26.81 -22.20
N THR A 217 -1.68 27.97 -21.58
CA THR A 217 -1.96 29.29 -22.17
C THR A 217 -1.18 29.48 -23.47
N LYS A 218 0.09 29.12 -23.49
CA LYS A 218 0.95 29.21 -24.69
C LYS A 218 0.51 28.22 -25.79
N GLU A 219 0.16 26.99 -25.43
CA GLU A 219 -0.31 25.99 -26.40
C GLU A 219 -1.67 26.35 -26.99
N ILE A 220 -2.62 26.85 -26.19
CA ILE A 220 -3.91 27.34 -26.66
C ILE A 220 -3.73 28.54 -27.59
N ALA A 221 -2.87 29.50 -27.24
CA ALA A 221 -2.58 30.66 -28.09
C ALA A 221 -1.93 30.20 -29.42
N ARG A 222 -1.04 29.24 -29.41
CA ARG A 222 -0.40 28.65 -30.60
C ARG A 222 -1.44 27.98 -31.50
N SER A 223 -2.25 27.08 -30.96
CA SER A 223 -3.29 26.38 -31.71
C SER A 223 -4.33 27.33 -32.29
N ASN A 224 -4.78 28.34 -31.53
CA ASN A 224 -5.64 29.38 -32.00
C ASN A 224 -4.98 30.21 -33.12
N GLY A 225 -3.70 30.54 -33.00
CA GLY A 225 -2.95 31.24 -34.04
C GLY A 225 -2.83 30.40 -35.31
N MET A 226 -2.63 29.09 -35.22
CA MET A 226 -2.62 28.18 -36.37
C MET A 226 -4.00 28.08 -37.04
N LEU A 227 -5.04 27.88 -36.26
CA LEU A 227 -6.43 27.79 -36.74
C LEU A 227 -6.99 29.12 -37.22
N GLY A 228 -6.43 30.24 -36.77
CA GLY A 228 -6.74 31.57 -37.27
C GLY A 228 -6.02 31.96 -38.53
N ASN A 229 -5.04 31.16 -38.98
CA ASN A 229 -4.25 31.48 -40.18
C ASN A 229 -4.92 30.94 -41.46
N PRO A 230 -5.40 31.82 -42.39
CA PRO A 230 -6.05 31.41 -43.63
C PRO A 230 -5.18 30.48 -44.50
N ASN A 231 -3.85 30.67 -44.48
CA ASN A 231 -2.95 29.82 -45.25
C ASN A 231 -2.87 28.39 -44.68
N PHE A 232 -3.04 28.20 -43.36
CA PHE A 232 -3.07 26.86 -42.75
C PHE A 232 -4.41 26.20 -43.09
N ILE A 233 -5.53 26.87 -42.86
CA ILE A 233 -6.88 26.30 -43.06
C ILE A 233 -7.11 25.92 -44.54
N ASN A 234 -6.66 26.73 -45.47
CA ASN A 234 -6.93 26.54 -46.91
C ASN A 234 -5.92 25.62 -47.61
N LYS A 235 -4.73 25.40 -47.05
CA LYS A 235 -3.66 24.64 -47.69
C LYS A 235 -3.27 23.36 -46.97
N ALA A 236 -3.58 23.22 -45.70
CA ALA A 236 -3.30 22.00 -44.94
C ALA A 236 -4.31 20.90 -45.28
N PRO A 237 -3.92 19.62 -45.25
CA PRO A 237 -4.85 18.52 -45.32
C PRO A 237 -5.93 18.61 -44.23
N GLU A 238 -7.17 18.33 -44.58
CA GLU A 238 -8.33 18.40 -43.63
C GLU A 238 -8.09 17.63 -42.32
N ALA A 239 -7.44 16.47 -42.40
CA ALA A 239 -7.04 15.67 -41.24
C ALA A 239 -6.11 16.42 -40.26
N LYS A 240 -5.21 17.27 -40.74
CA LYS A 240 -4.33 18.08 -39.89
C LYS A 240 -5.05 19.24 -39.22
N VAL A 241 -6.01 19.84 -39.92
CA VAL A 241 -6.85 20.88 -39.35
C VAL A 241 -7.73 20.29 -38.23
N GLN A 242 -8.27 19.11 -38.47
CA GLN A 242 -9.09 18.40 -37.47
C GLN A 242 -8.26 17.99 -36.25
N GLU A 243 -7.07 17.44 -36.45
CA GLU A 243 -6.11 17.10 -35.38
C GLU A 243 -5.78 18.32 -34.50
N GLU A 244 -5.56 19.49 -35.10
CA GLU A 244 -5.26 20.70 -34.34
C GLU A 244 -6.46 21.23 -33.56
N LYS A 245 -7.69 21.09 -34.09
CA LYS A 245 -8.93 21.39 -33.34
C LYS A 245 -9.11 20.46 -32.12
N GLU A 246 -8.83 19.19 -32.27
CA GLU A 246 -8.91 18.21 -31.17
C GLU A 246 -7.87 18.49 -30.09
N LYS A 247 -6.64 18.87 -30.48
CA LYS A 247 -5.60 19.32 -29.54
C LYS A 247 -6.03 20.57 -28.77
N LEU A 248 -6.60 21.55 -29.48
CA LEU A 248 -7.09 22.78 -28.84
C LEU A 248 -8.17 22.46 -27.80
N ALA A 249 -9.17 21.66 -28.16
CA ALA A 249 -10.23 21.25 -27.24
C ALA A 249 -9.67 20.51 -26.01
N GLY A 250 -8.67 19.64 -26.22
CA GLY A 250 -7.96 18.95 -25.13
C GLY A 250 -7.22 19.92 -24.20
N TYR A 251 -6.52 20.91 -24.75
CA TYR A 251 -5.84 21.94 -23.94
C TYR A 251 -6.81 22.82 -23.15
N GLU A 252 -7.94 23.19 -23.76
CA GLU A 252 -8.99 23.98 -23.10
C GLU A 252 -9.62 23.20 -21.93
N GLN A 253 -9.87 21.91 -22.12
CA GLN A 253 -10.37 21.04 -21.06
C GLN A 253 -9.36 20.91 -19.90
N MET A 254 -8.08 20.69 -20.21
CA MET A 254 -7.03 20.66 -19.20
C MET A 254 -6.89 22.00 -18.47
N MET A 255 -6.99 23.11 -19.17
CA MET A 255 -6.96 24.46 -18.59
C MET A 255 -8.11 24.67 -17.60
N ALA A 256 -9.31 24.22 -17.93
CA ALA A 256 -10.46 24.31 -17.03
C ALA A 256 -10.21 23.53 -15.73
N GLN A 257 -9.68 22.32 -15.83
CA GLN A 257 -9.33 21.50 -14.67
C GLN A 257 -8.23 22.12 -13.79
N VAL A 258 -7.18 22.69 -14.42
CA VAL A 258 -6.10 23.38 -13.69
C VAL A 258 -6.63 24.60 -12.95
N LYS A 259 -7.48 25.40 -13.57
CA LYS A 259 -8.09 26.58 -12.95
C LYS A 259 -9.02 26.22 -11.79
N GLU A 260 -9.82 25.17 -11.95
CA GLU A 260 -10.69 24.67 -10.89
C GLU A 260 -9.88 24.25 -9.66
N ARG A 261 -8.81 23.46 -9.87
CA ARG A 261 -7.90 23.06 -8.80
C ARG A 261 -7.22 24.23 -8.12
N LEU A 262 -6.73 25.21 -8.88
CA LEU A 262 -6.13 26.43 -8.31
C LEU A 262 -7.15 27.25 -7.48
N ALA A 263 -8.42 27.26 -7.86
CA ALA A 263 -9.49 27.95 -7.12
C ALA A 263 -9.80 27.23 -5.78
N GLN A 264 -9.71 25.91 -5.74
CA GLN A 264 -9.90 25.11 -4.52
C GLN A 264 -8.75 25.23 -3.51
N MET A 265 -7.56 25.66 -3.97
CA MET A 265 -6.33 25.77 -3.14
C MET A 265 -6.03 27.21 -2.68
N LYS A 266 -6.83 28.19 -3.08
CA LYS A 266 -6.74 29.59 -2.67
C LYS A 266 -7.81 29.93 -1.64
#